data_1eb3f2652d7a3ca10a2eeacd93f74ed2
#
_entry.id   1eb3f2652d7a3ca10a2eeacd93f74ed2
#
_cell.length_a   1.000
_cell.length_b   1.000
_cell.length_c   1.000
_cell.angle_alpha   90.00
_cell.angle_beta   90.00
_cell.angle_gamma   90.00
#
_symmetry.space_group_name_H-M   'P 1'
#
loop_
_entity.id
_entity.type
_entity.pdbx_description
1 polymer ?
#
loop_
_entity_poly.entity_id
_entity_poly.type
_entity_poly.pdbx_seq_one_letter_code
_entity_poly.pdbx_strand_id
1 'polypeptide(L)'
;MAPYAKFEGWILRTALAVLGFMHIRSISENTLRQFVRFGMVGVTNTLVSYAIYVVVLQGFRIAGVQCAYDYIVASVTAFVLSVLWSYMLNSAFVFKKQRSFLAVLSEIAKSYISYGLSGLVIANLILYALVDGLGISAYISFFLVLVVTVPMNFILNKFWTFKA
;
A
#
# COMPACT_ATOMS: atom_id res chain seq x y z
N MET A 1 8.20 -19.87 -17.58
CA MET A 1 8.20 -18.59 -16.85
C MET A 1 6.81 -18.36 -16.27
N ALA A 2 6.72 -18.09 -14.96
CA ALA A 2 5.44 -17.86 -14.29
C ALA A 2 4.73 -16.65 -14.92
N PRO A 3 3.39 -16.64 -15.07
CA PRO A 3 2.62 -15.54 -15.67
C PRO A 3 2.88 -14.19 -15.02
N TYR A 4 3.17 -14.19 -13.72
CA TYR A 4 3.60 -13.03 -12.94
C TYR A 4 4.86 -12.34 -13.53
N ALA A 5 5.88 -13.10 -13.91
CA ALA A 5 7.13 -12.52 -14.45
C ALA A 5 6.94 -11.85 -15.83
N LYS A 6 5.99 -12.36 -16.64
CA LYS A 6 5.62 -11.73 -17.91
C LYS A 6 4.88 -10.40 -17.69
N PHE A 7 3.96 -10.37 -16.74
CA PHE A 7 3.18 -9.17 -16.41
C PHE A 7 4.07 -8.08 -15.80
N GLU A 8 4.91 -8.44 -14.82
CA GLU A 8 5.92 -7.52 -14.27
C GLU A 8 6.83 -6.96 -15.37
N GLY A 9 7.33 -7.81 -16.27
CA GLY A 9 8.18 -7.40 -17.37
C GLY A 9 7.50 -6.47 -18.37
N TRP A 10 6.22 -6.64 -18.62
CA TRP A 10 5.43 -5.74 -19.47
C TRP A 10 5.27 -4.36 -18.84
N ILE A 11 4.84 -4.29 -17.56
CA ILE A 11 4.71 -3.03 -16.83
C ILE A 11 6.05 -2.30 -16.77
N LEU A 12 7.13 -3.02 -16.47
CA LEU A 12 8.46 -2.45 -16.38
C LEU A 12 8.91 -1.81 -17.70
N ARG A 13 8.70 -2.49 -18.83
CA ARG A 13 9.05 -1.95 -20.16
C ARG A 13 8.24 -0.69 -20.48
N THR A 14 6.94 -0.69 -20.18
CA THR A 14 6.08 0.48 -20.38
C THR A 14 6.54 1.65 -19.51
N ALA A 15 6.83 1.41 -18.24
CA ALA A 15 7.33 2.43 -17.33
C ALA A 15 8.70 2.99 -17.77
N LEU A 16 9.63 2.13 -18.20
CA LEU A 16 10.93 2.56 -18.73
C LEU A 16 10.79 3.39 -20.02
N ALA A 17 9.86 3.02 -20.91
CA ALA A 17 9.58 3.78 -22.12
C ALA A 17 9.04 5.19 -21.80
N VAL A 18 8.10 5.28 -20.85
CA VAL A 18 7.55 6.57 -20.38
C VAL A 18 8.62 7.42 -19.70
N LEU A 19 9.43 6.85 -18.81
CA LEU A 19 10.54 7.57 -18.17
C LEU A 19 11.61 8.02 -19.17
N GLY A 20 11.91 7.19 -20.18
CA GLY A 20 12.79 7.55 -21.29
C GLY A 20 12.27 8.72 -22.11
N PHE A 21 10.97 8.73 -22.42
CA PHE A 21 10.30 9.86 -23.09
C PHE A 21 10.34 11.14 -22.25
N MET A 22 10.20 11.03 -20.91
CA MET A 22 10.27 12.17 -19.98
C MET A 22 11.73 12.60 -19.64
N HIS A 23 12.75 12.02 -20.27
CA HIS A 23 14.16 12.28 -19.95
C HIS A 23 14.58 12.07 -18.48
N ILE A 24 13.81 11.30 -17.70
CA ILE A 24 14.11 10.99 -16.30
C ILE A 24 15.10 9.81 -16.25
N ARG A 25 16.39 10.08 -16.38
CA ARG A 25 17.48 9.07 -16.35
C ARG A 25 17.99 8.73 -14.94
N SER A 26 17.45 9.38 -13.90
CA SER A 26 17.98 9.28 -12.52
C SER A 26 17.52 8.06 -11.72
N ILE A 27 16.52 7.30 -12.20
CA ILE A 27 15.95 6.17 -11.45
C ILE A 27 16.60 4.86 -11.92
N SER A 28 17.26 4.14 -11.00
CA SER A 28 17.82 2.83 -11.33
C SER A 28 16.72 1.81 -11.69
N GLU A 29 17.00 0.93 -12.65
CA GLU A 29 16.08 -0.15 -13.04
C GLU A 29 15.63 -0.99 -11.82
N ASN A 30 16.53 -1.26 -10.88
CA ASN A 30 16.20 -1.99 -9.67
C ASN A 30 15.17 -1.25 -8.80
N THR A 31 15.30 0.08 -8.66
CA THR A 31 14.33 0.90 -7.94
C THR A 31 12.96 0.89 -8.61
N LEU A 32 12.94 0.99 -9.93
CA LEU A 32 11.69 0.92 -10.70
C LEU A 32 11.02 -0.44 -10.56
N ARG A 33 11.78 -1.53 -10.62
CA ARG A 33 11.28 -2.89 -10.40
C ARG A 33 10.71 -3.06 -9.00
N GLN A 34 11.38 -2.54 -7.97
CA GLN A 34 10.86 -2.52 -6.60
C GLN A 34 9.56 -1.73 -6.50
N PHE A 35 9.47 -0.58 -7.16
CA PHE A 35 8.26 0.24 -7.17
C PHE A 35 7.07 -0.47 -7.84
N VAL A 36 7.29 -1.11 -8.99
CA VAL A 36 6.24 -1.91 -9.67
C VAL A 36 5.76 -3.05 -8.77
N ARG A 37 6.68 -3.80 -8.17
CA ARG A 37 6.32 -4.88 -7.23
C ARG A 37 5.58 -4.36 -6.01
N PHE A 38 6.00 -3.22 -5.46
CA PHE A 38 5.31 -2.57 -4.36
C PHE A 38 3.87 -2.20 -4.72
N GLY A 39 3.64 -1.65 -5.91
CA GLY A 39 2.29 -1.36 -6.43
C GLY A 39 1.44 -2.63 -6.56
N MET A 40 2.01 -3.73 -7.06
CA MET A 40 1.31 -5.03 -7.14
C MET A 40 0.94 -5.56 -5.76
N VAL A 41 1.84 -5.46 -4.78
CA VAL A 41 1.54 -5.80 -3.39
C VAL A 41 0.42 -4.91 -2.85
N GLY A 42 0.40 -3.62 -3.19
CA GLY A 42 -0.68 -2.69 -2.82
C GLY A 42 -2.07 -3.13 -3.32
N VAL A 43 -2.16 -3.59 -4.57
CA VAL A 43 -3.42 -4.13 -5.12
C VAL A 43 -3.87 -5.37 -4.35
N THR A 44 -2.97 -6.33 -4.12
CA THR A 44 -3.32 -7.54 -3.35
C THR A 44 -3.71 -7.20 -1.91
N ASN A 45 -3.04 -6.23 -1.30
CA ASN A 45 -3.36 -5.75 0.04
C ASN A 45 -4.79 -5.19 0.12
N THR A 46 -5.22 -4.41 -0.87
CA THR A 46 -6.58 -3.88 -0.94
C THR A 46 -7.62 -4.99 -1.01
N LEU A 47 -7.40 -6.01 -1.86
CA LEU A 47 -8.30 -7.15 -1.99
C LEU A 47 -8.38 -7.96 -0.68
N VAL A 48 -7.24 -8.23 -0.04
CA VAL A 48 -7.16 -8.96 1.23
C VAL A 48 -7.84 -8.17 2.35
N SER A 49 -7.57 -6.86 2.44
CA SER A 49 -8.23 -5.99 3.43
C SER A 49 -9.74 -6.02 3.30
N TYR A 50 -10.25 -5.88 2.08
CA TYR A 50 -11.69 -5.96 1.83
C TYR A 50 -12.28 -7.32 2.16
N ALA A 51 -11.61 -8.42 1.79
CA ALA A 51 -12.04 -9.76 2.13
C ALA A 51 -12.13 -9.98 3.66
N ILE A 52 -11.10 -9.54 4.40
CA ILE A 52 -11.11 -9.62 5.88
C ILE A 52 -12.26 -8.79 6.46
N TYR A 53 -12.45 -7.56 5.97
CA TYR A 53 -13.55 -6.71 6.40
C TYR A 53 -14.91 -7.40 6.24
N VAL A 54 -15.17 -7.95 5.06
CA VAL A 54 -16.44 -8.66 4.77
C VAL A 54 -16.60 -9.90 5.67
N VAL A 55 -15.54 -10.70 5.84
CA VAL A 55 -15.60 -11.92 6.68
C VAL A 55 -15.90 -11.57 8.13
N VAL A 56 -15.24 -10.57 8.70
CA VAL A 56 -15.46 -10.15 10.10
C VAL A 56 -16.87 -9.58 10.27
N LEU A 57 -17.29 -8.69 9.36
CA LEU A 57 -18.63 -8.08 9.42
C LEU A 57 -19.75 -9.12 9.30
N GLN A 58 -19.61 -10.08 8.39
CA GLN A 58 -20.59 -11.18 8.26
C GLN A 58 -20.53 -12.11 9.46
N GLY A 59 -19.36 -12.35 10.04
CA GLY A 59 -19.21 -13.12 11.27
C GLY A 59 -20.05 -12.55 12.43
N PHE A 60 -20.02 -11.22 12.65
CA PHE A 60 -20.88 -10.55 13.63
C PHE A 60 -22.36 -10.77 13.36
N ARG A 61 -22.78 -10.67 12.09
CA ARG A 61 -24.18 -10.85 11.69
C ARG A 61 -24.67 -12.27 11.91
N ILE A 62 -23.86 -13.28 11.54
CA ILE A 62 -24.18 -14.70 11.72
C ILE A 62 -24.22 -15.08 13.20
N ALA A 63 -23.30 -14.53 14.01
CA ALA A 63 -23.27 -14.76 15.46
C ALA A 63 -24.39 -14.03 16.23
N GLY A 64 -25.22 -13.23 15.55
CA GLY A 64 -26.28 -12.44 16.19
C GLY A 64 -25.77 -11.35 17.13
N VAL A 65 -24.49 -10.99 17.04
CA VAL A 65 -23.88 -9.93 17.85
C VAL A 65 -24.23 -8.60 17.22
N GLN A 66 -25.23 -7.93 17.77
CA GLN A 66 -25.57 -6.54 17.40
C GLN A 66 -24.67 -5.57 18.18
N CYS A 67 -23.57 -5.16 17.57
CA CYS A 67 -22.72 -4.10 18.10
C CYS A 67 -22.92 -2.84 17.24
N ALA A 68 -23.19 -1.70 17.89
CA ALA A 68 -23.36 -0.42 17.19
C ALA A 68 -22.11 -0.01 16.35
N TYR A 69 -20.97 -0.66 16.61
CA TYR A 69 -19.67 -0.36 15.99
C TYR A 69 -19.04 -1.58 15.29
N ASP A 70 -19.83 -2.58 14.89
CA ASP A 70 -19.34 -3.80 14.24
C ASP A 70 -18.49 -3.50 12.99
N TYR A 71 -18.91 -2.53 12.17
CA TYR A 71 -18.18 -2.07 11.00
C TYR A 71 -16.81 -1.43 11.35
N ILE A 72 -16.72 -0.74 12.50
CA ILE A 72 -15.44 -0.17 12.96
C ILE A 72 -14.49 -1.30 13.38
N VAL A 73 -14.99 -2.27 14.17
CA VAL A 73 -14.18 -3.43 14.56
C VAL A 73 -13.72 -4.21 13.34
N ALA A 74 -14.60 -4.43 12.37
CA ALA A 74 -14.26 -5.08 11.11
C ALA A 74 -13.19 -4.30 10.33
N SER A 75 -13.31 -2.97 10.26
CA SER A 75 -12.35 -2.09 9.58
C SER A 75 -10.98 -2.09 10.27
N VAL A 76 -10.92 -1.97 11.59
CA VAL A 76 -9.67 -2.02 12.35
C VAL A 76 -9.00 -3.38 12.22
N THR A 77 -9.77 -4.48 12.30
CA THR A 77 -9.25 -5.83 12.11
C THR A 77 -8.69 -6.01 10.70
N ALA A 78 -9.40 -5.55 9.68
CA ALA A 78 -8.94 -5.58 8.30
C ALA A 78 -7.65 -4.77 8.12
N PHE A 79 -7.56 -3.58 8.68
CA PHE A 79 -6.34 -2.75 8.65
C PHE A 79 -5.17 -3.48 9.30
N VAL A 80 -5.32 -3.97 10.52
CA VAL A 80 -4.24 -4.66 11.25
C VAL A 80 -3.74 -5.86 10.46
N LEU A 81 -4.61 -6.74 10.01
CA LEU A 81 -4.22 -7.96 9.30
C LEU A 81 -3.67 -7.67 7.90
N SER A 82 -4.22 -6.68 7.19
CA SER A 82 -3.74 -6.32 5.86
C SER A 82 -2.37 -5.66 5.88
N VAL A 83 -2.04 -4.87 6.91
CA VAL A 83 -0.68 -4.32 7.08
C VAL A 83 0.34 -5.45 7.32
N LEU A 84 0.03 -6.45 8.12
CA LEU A 84 0.89 -7.64 8.28
C LEU A 84 1.07 -8.38 6.96
N TRP A 85 -0.01 -8.60 6.21
CA TRP A 85 0.03 -9.20 4.88
C TRP A 85 0.94 -8.40 3.94
N SER A 86 0.75 -7.08 3.87
CA SER A 86 1.56 -6.17 3.07
C SER A 86 3.03 -6.22 3.47
N TYR A 87 3.33 -6.23 4.78
CA TYR A 87 4.69 -6.38 5.30
C TYR A 87 5.34 -7.69 4.82
N MET A 88 4.64 -8.82 4.95
CA MET A 88 5.16 -10.13 4.52
C MET A 88 5.49 -10.14 3.04
N LEU A 89 4.59 -9.64 2.19
CA LEU A 89 4.82 -9.60 0.74
C LEU A 89 5.94 -8.62 0.36
N ASN A 90 5.97 -7.43 0.94
CA ASN A 90 7.03 -6.45 0.69
C ASN A 90 8.39 -6.98 1.13
N SER A 91 8.45 -7.61 2.28
CA SER A 91 9.67 -8.25 2.80
C SER A 91 10.17 -9.37 1.88
N ALA A 92 9.28 -10.24 1.40
CA ALA A 92 9.63 -11.41 0.59
C ALA A 92 9.91 -11.07 -0.88
N PHE A 93 9.10 -10.19 -1.49
CA PHE A 93 9.13 -9.98 -2.94
C PHE A 93 9.76 -8.67 -3.38
N VAL A 94 9.64 -7.61 -2.55
CA VAL A 94 10.10 -6.26 -2.93
C VAL A 94 11.52 -5.99 -2.41
N PHE A 95 11.73 -6.16 -1.11
CA PHE A 95 12.96 -5.72 -0.44
C PHE A 95 13.94 -6.83 -0.05
N LYS A 96 13.58 -8.09 -0.24
CA LYS A 96 14.39 -9.32 -0.12
C LYS A 96 15.65 -9.20 0.75
N LYS A 97 15.49 -9.26 2.07
CA LYS A 97 16.61 -9.16 3.01
C LYS A 97 16.51 -10.23 4.10
N GLN A 98 17.64 -10.81 4.50
CA GLN A 98 17.70 -11.62 5.72
C GLN A 98 17.66 -10.70 6.95
N ARG A 99 16.86 -11.04 7.95
CA ARG A 99 16.57 -10.19 9.12
C ARG A 99 16.59 -10.98 10.40
N SER A 100 17.07 -10.35 11.48
CA SER A 100 16.90 -10.86 12.83
C SER A 100 15.44 -10.67 13.29
N PHE A 101 15.01 -11.42 14.30
CA PHE A 101 13.66 -11.30 14.87
C PHE A 101 13.33 -9.89 15.36
N LEU A 102 14.27 -9.22 16.04
CA LEU A 102 14.07 -7.84 16.51
C LEU A 102 13.92 -6.83 15.35
N ALA A 103 14.67 -7.04 14.25
CA ALA A 103 14.52 -6.22 13.06
C ALA A 103 13.13 -6.38 12.45
N VAL A 104 12.60 -7.60 12.38
CA VAL A 104 11.24 -7.89 11.90
C VAL A 104 10.18 -7.15 12.72
N LEU A 105 10.25 -7.20 14.04
CA LEU A 105 9.31 -6.48 14.92
C LEU A 105 9.37 -4.96 14.69
N SER A 106 10.58 -4.41 14.60
CA SER A 106 10.77 -2.98 14.32
C SER A 106 10.20 -2.59 12.95
N GLU A 107 10.42 -3.41 11.93
CA GLU A 107 9.91 -3.15 10.57
C GLU A 107 8.37 -3.25 10.50
N ILE A 108 7.76 -4.18 11.23
CA ILE A 108 6.31 -4.28 11.35
C ILE A 108 5.75 -3.01 12.01
N ALA A 109 6.32 -2.58 13.15
CA ALA A 109 5.89 -1.35 13.82
C ALA A 109 6.02 -0.12 12.90
N LYS A 110 7.14 0.00 12.20
CA LYS A 110 7.35 1.08 11.20
C LYS A 110 6.35 1.00 10.05
N SER A 111 5.97 -0.20 9.60
CA SER A 111 4.95 -0.36 8.56
C SER A 111 3.60 0.18 9.02
N TYR A 112 3.17 -0.11 10.25
CA TYR A 112 1.94 0.45 10.81
C TYR A 112 1.98 1.98 10.89
N ILE A 113 3.10 2.55 11.32
CA ILE A 113 3.26 4.01 11.39
C ILE A 113 3.24 4.61 9.97
N SER A 114 3.98 4.02 9.02
CA SER A 114 4.02 4.50 7.64
C SER A 114 2.64 4.51 6.98
N TYR A 115 1.93 3.38 7.04
CA TYR A 115 0.61 3.28 6.41
C TYR A 115 -0.46 4.08 7.15
N GLY A 116 -0.40 4.17 8.48
CA GLY A 116 -1.30 5.01 9.27
C GLY A 116 -1.08 6.50 8.95
N LEU A 117 0.16 6.96 8.94
CA LEU A 117 0.49 8.35 8.65
C LEU A 117 0.08 8.74 7.22
N SER A 118 0.47 7.95 6.23
CA SER A 118 0.20 8.26 4.83
C SER A 118 -1.27 8.08 4.45
N GLY A 119 -1.91 7.00 4.90
CA GLY A 119 -3.29 6.68 4.54
C GLY A 119 -4.35 7.43 5.35
N LEU A 120 -4.09 7.68 6.64
CA LEU A 120 -5.08 8.34 7.49
C LEU A 120 -4.85 9.86 7.62
N VAL A 121 -3.61 10.31 7.66
CA VAL A 121 -3.33 11.74 7.87
C VAL A 121 -3.10 12.44 6.55
N ILE A 122 -2.05 12.07 5.83
CA ILE A 122 -1.63 12.81 4.62
C ILE A 122 -2.66 12.67 3.50
N ALA A 123 -3.21 11.47 3.28
CA ALA A 123 -4.24 11.26 2.26
C ALA A 123 -5.48 12.13 2.51
N ASN A 124 -5.96 12.19 3.76
CA ASN A 124 -7.13 13.01 4.10
C ASN A 124 -6.84 14.52 4.04
N LEU A 125 -5.65 14.96 4.43
CA LEU A 125 -5.26 16.37 4.28
C LEU A 125 -5.21 16.80 2.81
N ILE A 126 -4.63 15.97 1.93
CA ILE A 126 -4.62 16.26 0.49
C ILE A 126 -6.04 16.22 -0.07
N LEU A 127 -6.84 15.22 0.31
CA LEU A 127 -8.23 15.09 -0.13
C LEU A 127 -9.05 16.34 0.24
N TYR A 128 -8.94 16.80 1.49
CA TYR A 128 -9.58 18.01 1.98
C TYR A 128 -9.14 19.24 1.15
N ALA A 129 -7.85 19.43 0.94
CA ALA A 129 -7.34 20.55 0.16
C ALA A 129 -7.83 20.54 -1.30
N LEU A 130 -7.94 19.36 -1.92
CA LEU A 130 -8.42 19.23 -3.30
C LEU A 130 -9.94 19.43 -3.42
N VAL A 131 -10.73 18.86 -2.49
CA VAL A 131 -12.20 18.92 -2.54
C VAL A 131 -12.70 20.24 -2.03
N ASP A 132 -12.38 20.60 -0.77
CA ASP A 132 -12.91 21.77 -0.11
C ASP A 132 -12.13 23.05 -0.47
N GLY A 133 -10.81 22.93 -0.73
CA GLY A 133 -9.97 24.06 -1.10
C GLY A 133 -10.03 24.44 -2.58
N LEU A 134 -9.99 23.45 -3.47
CA LEU A 134 -9.92 23.66 -4.94
C LEU A 134 -11.24 23.31 -5.66
N GLY A 135 -12.27 22.81 -4.98
CA GLY A 135 -13.55 22.43 -5.57
C GLY A 135 -13.47 21.25 -6.55
N ILE A 136 -12.41 20.42 -6.47
CA ILE A 136 -12.24 19.26 -7.34
C ILE A 136 -13.17 18.14 -6.87
N SER A 137 -13.83 17.47 -7.82
CA SER A 137 -14.68 16.31 -7.50
C SER A 137 -13.94 15.29 -6.60
N ALA A 138 -14.60 14.80 -5.54
CA ALA A 138 -14.05 13.80 -4.62
C ALA A 138 -13.52 12.54 -5.33
N TYR A 139 -14.18 12.11 -6.41
CA TYR A 139 -13.73 10.98 -7.21
C TYR A 139 -12.39 11.23 -7.90
N ILE A 140 -12.21 12.40 -8.51
CA ILE A 140 -10.94 12.79 -9.16
C ILE A 140 -9.87 12.99 -8.09
N SER A 141 -10.20 13.68 -6.99
CA SER A 141 -9.30 13.95 -5.88
C SER A 141 -8.75 12.65 -5.27
N PHE A 142 -9.57 11.60 -5.16
CA PHE A 142 -9.11 10.30 -4.67
C PHE A 142 -7.98 9.73 -5.53
N PHE A 143 -8.08 9.78 -6.85
CA PHE A 143 -7.00 9.33 -7.74
C PHE A 143 -5.75 10.20 -7.65
N LEU A 144 -5.90 11.52 -7.51
CA LEU A 144 -4.77 12.45 -7.32
C LEU A 144 -4.06 12.17 -5.99
N VAL A 145 -4.79 11.88 -4.92
CA VAL A 145 -4.22 11.45 -3.63
C VAL A 145 -3.38 10.18 -3.80
N LEU A 146 -3.84 9.19 -4.56
CA LEU A 146 -3.06 7.97 -4.81
C LEU A 146 -1.75 8.24 -5.56
N VAL A 147 -1.75 9.17 -6.51
CA VAL A 147 -0.53 9.58 -7.25
C VAL A 147 0.54 10.12 -6.29
N VAL A 148 0.16 10.75 -5.20
CA VAL A 148 1.09 11.27 -4.18
C VAL A 148 1.42 10.20 -3.12
N THR A 149 0.40 9.54 -2.58
CA THR A 149 0.59 8.64 -1.42
C THR A 149 1.26 7.33 -1.78
N VAL A 150 1.07 6.79 -2.99
CA VAL A 150 1.72 5.52 -3.39
C VAL A 150 3.24 5.67 -3.52
N PRO A 151 3.79 6.67 -4.24
CA PRO A 151 5.23 6.91 -4.25
C PRO A 151 5.80 7.22 -2.87
N MET A 152 5.09 8.02 -2.07
CA MET A 152 5.51 8.35 -0.71
C MET A 152 5.59 7.10 0.17
N ASN A 153 4.59 6.24 0.13
CA ASN A 153 4.60 4.95 0.84
C ASN A 153 5.77 4.06 0.40
N PHE A 154 6.07 4.02 -0.90
CA PHE A 154 7.23 3.30 -1.41
C PHE A 154 8.54 3.86 -0.85
N ILE A 155 8.70 5.18 -0.82
CA ILE A 155 9.89 5.86 -0.29
C ILE A 155 10.04 5.57 1.21
N LEU A 156 8.97 5.72 2.00
CA LEU A 156 8.96 5.42 3.43
C LEU A 156 9.31 3.93 3.69
N ASN A 157 8.72 3.02 2.95
CA ASN A 157 9.05 1.61 3.10
C ASN A 157 10.50 1.32 2.72
N LYS A 158 11.00 1.86 1.60
CA LYS A 158 12.36 1.62 1.12
C LYS A 158 13.43 2.18 2.05
N PHE A 159 13.27 3.42 2.52
CA PHE A 159 14.33 4.16 3.22
C PHE A 159 14.16 4.19 4.74
N TRP A 160 12.99 3.87 5.26
CA TRP A 160 12.74 3.88 6.69
C TRP A 160 12.32 2.51 7.25
N THR A 161 11.31 1.87 6.68
CA THR A 161 10.82 0.57 7.19
C THR A 161 11.84 -0.54 6.95
N PHE A 162 12.31 -0.68 5.71
CA PHE A 162 13.21 -1.76 5.29
C PHE A 162 14.67 -1.29 5.13
N LYS A 163 15.03 -0.18 5.76
CA LYS A 163 16.40 0.33 5.75
C LYS A 163 17.34 -0.70 6.37
N ALA A 164 18.47 -0.91 5.71
CA ALA A 164 19.57 -1.76 6.18
C ALA A 164 20.28 -1.13 7.36
#